data_ab777a9a1f69b75488ae36ad1b934d29
#
_entry.id   ab777a9a1f69b75488ae36ad1b934d29
#
_cell.length_a   1.000
_cell.length_b   1.000
_cell.length_c   1.000
_cell.angle_alpha   90.00
_cell.angle_beta   90.00
_cell.angle_gamma   90.00
#
_symmetry.space_group_name_H-M   'P 1'
#
loop_
_entity.id
_entity.type
_entity.pdbx_description
1 polymer ?
#
loop_
_entity_poly.entity_id
_entity_poly.type
_entity_poly.pdbx_seq_one_letter_code
_entity_poly.pdbx_strand_id
1 'polypeptide(L)'
;SIMGGKVSEMAAENEQLQLTNEQLQLAGEYKALNDEFVQYENQAQKLASDSIVMKYAAAKSKVEKLLQELNSEKKKSAARIRELQSEIETLKGILRHYVAKIDSLGKENAGLRAENKKIKDRNVQLSNRVEETTRKNEELSERMTLAEKLNVTGVTLTPLKKNGKKEKN
;
A
#
# COMPACT_ATOMS: atom_id res chain seq x y z
N SER A 1 1.39 44.07 51.60
CA SER A 1 2.66 43.78 52.27
C SER A 1 3.68 43.28 51.29
N ILE A 2 4.94 43.45 51.61
CA ILE A 2 6.06 43.03 50.78
C ILE A 2 6.05 41.53 50.57
N MET A 3 5.69 40.74 51.58
CA MET A 3 5.59 39.28 51.47
C MET A 3 4.48 38.82 50.54
N GLY A 4 3.33 39.51 50.62
CA GLY A 4 2.21 39.20 49.71
C GLY A 4 2.55 39.49 48.26
N GLY A 5 3.30 40.58 47.97
CA GLY A 5 3.76 40.89 46.63
C GLY A 5 4.73 39.86 46.09
N LYS A 6 5.69 39.39 46.91
CA LYS A 6 6.65 38.36 46.48
C LYS A 6 5.97 37.02 46.20
N VAL A 7 5.03 36.61 47.04
CA VAL A 7 4.28 35.39 46.82
C VAL A 7 3.49 35.48 45.49
N SER A 8 2.89 36.60 45.20
CA SER A 8 2.16 36.83 43.95
C SER A 8 3.09 36.78 42.74
N GLU A 9 4.27 37.39 42.82
CA GLU A 9 5.29 37.36 41.78
C GLU A 9 5.78 35.93 41.53
N MET A 10 6.08 35.19 42.59
CA MET A 10 6.51 33.81 42.49
C MET A 10 5.46 32.91 41.86
N ALA A 11 4.21 33.10 42.22
CA ALA A 11 3.08 32.35 41.60
C ALA A 11 2.97 32.64 40.11
N ALA A 12 3.12 33.90 39.71
CA ALA A 12 3.10 34.32 38.32
C ALA A 12 4.27 33.72 37.52
N GLU A 13 5.48 33.72 38.12
CA GLU A 13 6.67 33.12 37.52
C GLU A 13 6.51 31.62 37.35
N ASN A 14 5.96 30.92 38.35
CA ASN A 14 5.71 29.48 38.27
C ASN A 14 4.71 29.13 37.20
N GLU A 15 3.66 29.90 37.07
CA GLU A 15 2.66 29.69 36.00
C GLU A 15 3.31 29.89 34.62
N GLN A 16 4.14 30.92 34.47
CA GLN A 16 4.85 31.21 33.23
C GLN A 16 5.84 30.09 32.86
N LEU A 17 6.57 29.57 33.85
CA LEU A 17 7.45 28.43 33.64
C LEU A 17 6.71 27.18 33.25
N GLN A 18 5.57 26.93 33.86
CA GLN A 18 4.72 25.79 33.49
C GLN A 18 4.25 25.88 32.07
N LEU A 19 3.77 27.05 31.63
CA LEU A 19 3.33 27.26 30.24
C LEU A 19 4.50 27.09 29.25
N THR A 20 5.69 27.58 29.60
CA THR A 20 6.88 27.40 28.78
C THR A 20 7.22 25.92 28.63
N ASN A 21 7.18 25.17 29.74
CA ASN A 21 7.44 23.73 29.72
C ASN A 21 6.41 22.97 28.89
N GLU A 22 5.13 23.32 29.02
CA GLU A 22 4.06 22.72 28.21
C GLU A 22 4.26 23.03 26.74
N GLN A 23 4.64 24.24 26.39
CA GLN A 23 4.94 24.62 25.01
C GLN A 23 6.10 23.82 24.42
N LEU A 24 7.18 23.65 25.19
CA LEU A 24 8.34 22.88 24.75
C LEU A 24 8.00 21.40 24.57
N GLN A 25 7.26 20.83 25.52
CA GLN A 25 6.82 19.44 25.44
C GLN A 25 5.92 19.23 24.21
N LEU A 26 4.99 20.14 23.98
CA LEU A 26 4.07 20.10 22.87
C LEU A 26 4.81 20.25 21.54
N ALA A 27 5.81 21.12 21.47
CA ALA A 27 6.66 21.25 20.28
C ALA A 27 7.38 19.93 19.96
N GLY A 28 7.85 19.21 20.98
CA GLY A 28 8.44 17.88 20.81
C GLY A 28 7.44 16.86 20.25
N GLU A 29 6.22 16.90 20.74
CA GLU A 29 5.14 16.01 20.24
C GLU A 29 4.77 16.32 18.79
N TYR A 30 4.67 17.59 18.42
CA TYR A 30 4.42 18.00 17.03
C TYR A 30 5.57 17.62 16.10
N LYS A 31 6.81 17.73 16.59
CA LYS A 31 7.98 17.30 15.81
C LYS A 31 7.94 15.81 15.55
N ALA A 32 7.65 15.01 16.57
CA ALA A 32 7.53 13.56 16.44
C ALA A 32 6.41 13.19 15.45
N LEU A 33 5.27 13.86 15.52
CA LEU A 33 4.16 13.64 14.60
C LEU A 33 4.53 14.02 13.17
N ASN A 34 5.24 15.14 12.99
CA ASN A 34 5.72 15.56 11.68
C ASN A 34 6.66 14.52 11.08
N ASP A 35 7.56 13.98 11.88
CA ASP A 35 8.49 12.94 11.45
C ASP A 35 7.73 11.67 11.00
N GLU A 36 6.65 11.31 11.68
CA GLU A 36 5.81 10.19 11.28
C GLU A 36 5.09 10.45 9.95
N PHE A 37 4.56 11.67 9.74
CA PHE A 37 3.98 12.05 8.46
C PHE A 37 5.00 11.95 7.31
N VAL A 38 6.24 12.38 7.56
CA VAL A 38 7.32 12.25 6.57
C VAL A 38 7.62 10.78 6.27
N GLN A 39 7.65 9.95 7.31
CA GLN A 39 7.96 8.53 7.17
C GLN A 39 7.00 7.81 6.23
N TYR A 40 5.72 8.09 6.30
CA TYR A 40 4.69 7.43 5.50
C TYR A 40 4.37 8.14 4.18
N GLU A 41 4.94 9.31 3.94
CA GLU A 41 4.63 10.12 2.76
C GLU A 41 4.86 9.39 1.44
N ASN A 42 6.00 8.72 1.29
CA ASN A 42 6.33 7.99 0.07
C ASN A 42 5.35 6.84 -0.20
N GLN A 43 4.95 6.13 0.84
CA GLN A 43 3.98 5.05 0.72
C GLN A 43 2.61 5.59 0.33
N ALA A 44 2.20 6.73 0.94
CA ALA A 44 0.96 7.39 0.60
C ALA A 44 0.92 7.78 -0.88
N GLN A 45 2.00 8.36 -1.40
CA GLN A 45 2.09 8.79 -2.79
C GLN A 45 2.04 7.60 -3.77
N LYS A 46 2.62 6.46 -3.40
CA LYS A 46 2.68 5.29 -4.28
C LYS A 46 1.39 4.48 -4.32
N LEU A 47 0.68 4.40 -3.19
CA LEU A 47 -0.41 3.46 -3.02
C LEU A 47 -1.79 4.12 -2.98
N ALA A 48 -1.86 5.41 -2.66
CA ALA A 48 -3.12 6.10 -2.43
C ALA A 48 -3.64 6.79 -3.70
N SER A 49 -4.95 7.01 -3.75
CA SER A 49 -5.57 7.85 -4.78
C SER A 49 -5.15 9.30 -4.61
N ASP A 50 -5.30 10.10 -5.66
CA ASP A 50 -4.97 11.53 -5.63
C ASP A 50 -5.69 12.27 -4.48
N SER A 51 -6.95 11.91 -4.22
CA SER A 51 -7.72 12.49 -3.12
C SER A 51 -7.09 12.23 -1.76
N ILE A 52 -6.63 11.01 -1.52
CA ILE A 52 -5.96 10.62 -0.27
C ILE A 52 -4.61 11.32 -0.15
N VAL A 53 -3.84 11.36 -1.24
CA VAL A 53 -2.55 12.07 -1.28
C VAL A 53 -2.72 13.54 -0.92
N MET A 54 -3.72 14.21 -1.47
CA MET A 54 -4.00 15.61 -1.19
C MET A 54 -4.39 15.85 0.28
N LYS A 55 -5.25 14.99 0.82
CA LYS A 55 -5.68 15.09 2.22
C LYS A 55 -4.52 14.82 3.18
N TYR A 56 -3.67 13.85 2.85
CA TYR A 56 -2.47 13.57 3.61
C TYR A 56 -1.52 14.76 3.62
N ALA A 57 -1.26 15.34 2.46
CA ALA A 57 -0.40 16.52 2.31
C ALA A 57 -0.95 17.72 3.09
N ALA A 58 -2.27 17.92 3.08
CA ALA A 58 -2.91 19.00 3.84
C ALA A 58 -2.73 18.82 5.34
N ALA A 59 -2.91 17.60 5.85
CA ALA A 59 -2.71 17.29 7.26
C ALA A 59 -1.25 17.48 7.67
N LYS A 60 -0.31 17.01 6.85
CA LYS A 60 1.13 17.19 7.07
C LYS A 60 1.49 18.68 7.12
N SER A 61 0.99 19.46 6.18
CA SER A 61 1.20 20.91 6.13
C SER A 61 0.70 21.60 7.39
N LYS A 62 -0.45 21.17 7.91
CA LYS A 62 -1.00 21.70 9.15
C LYS A 62 -0.11 21.42 10.34
N VAL A 63 0.42 20.19 10.45
CA VAL A 63 1.38 19.82 11.49
C VAL A 63 2.62 20.71 11.42
N GLU A 64 3.16 20.92 10.23
CA GLU A 64 4.34 21.76 10.04
C GLU A 64 4.09 23.20 10.48
N LYS A 65 2.94 23.77 10.13
CA LYS A 65 2.56 25.13 10.51
C LYS A 65 2.45 25.29 12.03
N LEU A 66 1.82 24.33 12.68
CA LEU A 66 1.65 24.36 14.13
C LEU A 66 2.98 24.13 14.86
N LEU A 67 3.85 23.30 14.30
CA LEU A 67 5.20 23.13 14.81
C LEU A 67 6.01 24.43 14.71
N GLN A 68 5.92 25.14 13.58
CA GLN A 68 6.56 26.44 13.41
C GLN A 68 6.01 27.47 14.40
N GLU A 69 4.71 27.47 14.64
CA GLU A 69 4.10 28.34 15.64
C GLU A 69 4.67 28.07 17.02
N LEU A 70 4.78 26.80 17.40
CA LEU A 70 5.32 26.40 18.72
C LEU A 70 6.81 26.71 18.87
N ASN A 71 7.56 26.63 17.79
CA ASN A 71 8.99 26.93 17.79
C ASN A 71 9.30 28.43 17.69
N SER A 72 8.29 29.27 17.48
CA SER A 72 8.48 30.72 17.47
C SER A 72 8.81 31.19 18.89
N GLU A 73 9.56 32.28 18.98
CA GLU A 73 9.96 32.87 20.27
C GLU A 73 8.79 33.45 21.06
N LYS A 74 7.65 33.64 20.43
CA LYS A 74 6.45 34.17 21.09
C LYS A 74 5.90 33.14 22.06
N LYS A 75 5.71 33.57 23.29
CA LYS A 75 5.06 32.77 24.30
C LYS A 75 3.58 32.60 23.98
N LYS A 76 3.08 31.38 24.10
CA LYS A 76 1.68 31.09 23.85
C LYS A 76 0.86 31.29 25.12
N SER A 77 -0.38 31.72 24.94
CA SER A 77 -1.33 31.78 26.04
C SER A 77 -1.74 30.35 26.49
N ALA A 78 -2.21 30.25 27.72
CA ALA A 78 -2.74 28.98 28.23
C ALA A 78 -3.87 28.43 27.34
N ALA A 79 -4.74 29.32 26.84
CA ALA A 79 -5.82 28.93 25.94
C ALA A 79 -5.26 28.35 24.63
N ARG A 80 -4.25 28.98 24.06
CA ARG A 80 -3.64 28.49 22.81
C ARG A 80 -2.94 27.15 23.00
N ILE A 81 -2.24 26.97 24.13
CA ILE A 81 -1.61 25.70 24.46
C ILE A 81 -2.67 24.58 24.52
N ARG A 82 -3.81 24.85 25.17
CA ARG A 82 -4.90 23.86 25.24
C ARG A 82 -5.49 23.54 23.87
N GLU A 83 -5.67 24.55 23.02
CA GLU A 83 -6.14 24.33 21.64
C GLU A 83 -5.16 23.42 20.87
N LEU A 84 -3.84 23.69 20.99
CA LEU A 84 -2.82 22.92 20.30
C LEU A 84 -2.70 21.49 20.86
N GLN A 85 -2.91 21.31 22.16
CA GLN A 85 -2.97 19.97 22.78
C GLN A 85 -4.16 19.15 22.25
N SER A 86 -5.31 19.80 22.05
CA SER A 86 -6.46 19.17 21.46
C SER A 86 -6.25 18.87 19.98
N GLU A 87 -5.67 19.80 19.25
CA GLU A 87 -5.41 19.67 17.81
C GLU A 87 -4.45 18.52 17.49
N ILE A 88 -3.41 18.32 18.32
CA ILE A 88 -2.48 17.22 18.06
C ILE A 88 -3.15 15.86 18.21
N GLU A 89 -4.09 15.71 19.12
CA GLU A 89 -4.84 14.46 19.26
C GLU A 89 -5.67 14.17 18.00
N THR A 90 -6.29 15.21 17.44
CA THR A 90 -7.02 15.10 16.17
C THR A 90 -6.07 14.72 15.03
N LEU A 91 -4.92 15.38 14.92
CA LEU A 91 -3.94 15.12 13.87
C LEU A 91 -3.32 13.72 13.98
N LYS A 92 -3.07 13.24 15.21
CA LYS A 92 -2.63 11.85 15.45
C LYS A 92 -3.68 10.85 14.96
N GLY A 93 -4.95 11.14 15.20
CA GLY A 93 -6.07 10.32 14.72
C GLY A 93 -6.13 10.27 13.21
N ILE A 94 -5.91 11.41 12.55
CA ILE A 94 -5.86 11.51 11.09
C ILE A 94 -4.71 10.66 10.54
N LEU A 95 -3.52 10.77 11.11
CA LEU A 95 -2.38 9.97 10.68
C LEU A 95 -2.67 8.48 10.84
N ARG A 96 -3.19 8.05 11.99
CA ARG A 96 -3.53 6.64 12.21
C ARG A 96 -4.52 6.13 11.17
N HIS A 97 -5.51 6.95 10.82
CA HIS A 97 -6.48 6.59 9.78
C HIS A 97 -5.81 6.40 8.42
N TYR A 98 -4.95 7.31 8.02
CA TYR A 98 -4.25 7.21 6.74
C TYR A 98 -3.24 6.06 6.71
N VAL A 99 -2.50 5.82 7.80
CA VAL A 99 -1.56 4.69 7.89
C VAL A 99 -2.30 3.37 7.75
N ALA A 100 -3.44 3.21 8.43
CA ALA A 100 -4.26 2.01 8.30
C ALA A 100 -4.74 1.81 6.85
N LYS A 101 -5.11 2.90 6.17
CA LYS A 101 -5.55 2.85 4.78
C LYS A 101 -4.41 2.51 3.83
N ILE A 102 -3.23 3.07 4.04
CA ILE A 102 -2.01 2.77 3.28
C ILE A 102 -1.64 1.30 3.44
N ASP A 103 -1.68 0.78 4.66
CA ASP A 103 -1.39 -0.64 4.94
C ASP A 103 -2.39 -1.56 4.24
N SER A 104 -3.67 -1.21 4.28
CA SER A 104 -4.73 -1.96 3.60
C SER A 104 -4.50 -1.98 2.08
N LEU A 105 -4.18 -0.83 1.48
CA LEU A 105 -3.86 -0.74 0.06
C LEU A 105 -2.60 -1.53 -0.31
N GLY A 106 -1.59 -1.51 0.57
CA GLY A 106 -0.37 -2.29 0.37
C GLY A 106 -0.64 -3.78 0.35
N LYS A 107 -1.48 -4.27 1.27
CA LYS A 107 -1.89 -5.69 1.31
C LYS A 107 -2.70 -6.07 0.08
N GLU A 108 -3.61 -5.22 -0.33
CA GLU A 108 -4.41 -5.42 -1.53
C GLU A 108 -3.53 -5.50 -2.77
N ASN A 109 -2.59 -4.57 -2.93
CA ASN A 109 -1.64 -4.58 -4.04
C ASN A 109 -0.77 -5.84 -4.05
N ALA A 110 -0.29 -6.27 -2.89
CA ALA A 110 0.50 -7.50 -2.79
C ALA A 110 -0.33 -8.71 -3.19
N GLY A 111 -1.59 -8.77 -2.77
CA GLY A 111 -2.54 -9.81 -3.17
C GLY A 111 -2.78 -9.84 -4.68
N LEU A 112 -3.01 -8.67 -5.27
CA LEU A 112 -3.22 -8.56 -6.71
C LEU A 112 -1.98 -8.96 -7.52
N ARG A 113 -0.79 -8.59 -7.07
CA ARG A 113 0.47 -9.01 -7.71
C ARG A 113 0.66 -10.51 -7.65
N ALA A 114 0.36 -11.13 -6.50
CA ALA A 114 0.44 -12.58 -6.34
C ALA A 114 -0.55 -13.28 -7.26
N GLU A 115 -1.77 -12.78 -7.35
CA GLU A 115 -2.81 -13.30 -8.24
C GLU A 115 -2.41 -13.16 -9.71
N ASN A 116 -1.91 -12.00 -10.10
CA ASN A 116 -1.43 -11.76 -11.46
C ASN A 116 -0.29 -12.71 -11.84
N LYS A 117 0.62 -12.97 -10.90
CA LYS A 117 1.69 -13.95 -11.12
C LYS A 117 1.14 -15.34 -11.35
N LYS A 118 0.17 -15.76 -10.54
CA LYS A 118 -0.50 -17.06 -10.72
C LYS A 118 -1.16 -17.17 -12.08
N ILE A 119 -1.84 -16.11 -12.53
CA ILE A 119 -2.48 -16.07 -13.83
C ILE A 119 -1.45 -16.19 -14.95
N LYS A 120 -0.35 -15.46 -14.86
CA LYS A 120 0.74 -15.54 -15.84
C LYS A 120 1.34 -16.94 -15.91
N ASP A 121 1.62 -17.53 -14.75
CA ASP A 121 2.19 -18.87 -14.68
C ASP A 121 1.22 -19.90 -15.29
N ARG A 122 -0.07 -19.77 -14.99
CA ARG A 122 -1.10 -20.63 -15.57
C ARG A 122 -1.20 -20.46 -17.08
N ASN A 123 -1.12 -19.22 -17.57
CA ASN A 123 -1.15 -18.94 -19.00
C ASN A 123 0.05 -19.56 -19.73
N VAL A 124 1.23 -19.50 -19.13
CA VAL A 124 2.42 -20.15 -19.65
C VAL A 124 2.22 -21.66 -19.74
N GLN A 125 1.69 -22.27 -18.68
CA GLN A 125 1.40 -23.71 -18.67
C GLN A 125 0.38 -24.11 -19.74
N LEU A 126 -0.68 -23.31 -19.90
CA LEU A 126 -1.69 -23.56 -20.93
C LEU A 126 -1.10 -23.41 -22.32
N SER A 127 -0.26 -22.40 -22.56
CA SER A 127 0.41 -22.20 -23.82
C SER A 127 1.32 -23.40 -24.17
N ASN A 128 2.07 -23.89 -23.19
CA ASN A 128 2.94 -25.06 -23.35
C ASN A 128 2.11 -26.33 -23.66
N ARG A 129 0.97 -26.48 -23.02
CA ARG A 129 0.06 -27.61 -23.30
C ARG A 129 -0.49 -27.54 -24.71
N VAL A 130 -0.89 -26.35 -25.15
CA VAL A 130 -1.39 -26.15 -26.52
C VAL A 130 -0.32 -26.49 -27.53
N GLU A 131 0.91 -26.02 -27.34
CA GLU A 131 2.04 -26.36 -28.22
C GLU A 131 2.29 -27.86 -28.27
N GLU A 132 2.29 -28.52 -27.12
CA GLU A 132 2.51 -29.95 -27.04
C GLU A 132 1.39 -30.72 -27.72
N THR A 133 0.14 -30.36 -27.50
CA THR A 133 -1.01 -30.97 -28.14
C THR A 133 -0.98 -30.76 -29.64
N THR A 134 -0.64 -29.56 -30.09
CA THR A 134 -0.53 -29.26 -31.53
C THR A 134 0.56 -30.11 -32.18
N ARG A 135 1.71 -30.25 -31.53
CA ARG A 135 2.81 -31.07 -32.03
C ARG A 135 2.39 -32.55 -32.13
N LYS A 136 1.73 -33.06 -31.09
CA LYS A 136 1.23 -34.46 -31.11
C LYS A 136 0.20 -34.67 -32.22
N ASN A 137 -0.67 -33.70 -32.45
CA ASN A 137 -1.66 -33.77 -33.53
C ASN A 137 -0.97 -33.76 -34.88
N GLU A 138 0.04 -32.97 -35.08
CA GLU A 138 0.86 -32.94 -36.30
C GLU A 138 1.53 -34.28 -36.54
N GLU A 139 2.17 -34.87 -35.50
CA GLU A 139 2.78 -36.18 -35.63
C GLU A 139 1.77 -37.25 -36.01
N LEU A 140 0.58 -37.26 -35.39
CA LEU A 140 -0.44 -38.17 -35.72
C LEU A 140 -0.95 -38.01 -37.17
N SER A 141 -1.08 -36.76 -37.58
CA SER A 141 -1.47 -36.44 -38.96
C SER A 141 -0.46 -36.94 -39.98
N GLU A 142 0.85 -36.76 -39.68
CA GLU A 142 1.92 -37.28 -40.54
C GLU A 142 1.94 -38.79 -40.61
N ARG A 143 1.73 -39.47 -39.45
CA ARG A 143 1.62 -40.95 -39.44
C ARG A 143 0.45 -41.45 -40.22
N MET A 144 -0.68 -40.77 -40.12
CA MET A 144 -1.86 -41.13 -40.90
C MET A 144 -1.63 -40.96 -42.39
N THR A 145 -1.01 -39.88 -42.79
CA THR A 145 -0.66 -39.64 -44.18
C THR A 145 0.30 -40.68 -44.71
N LEU A 146 1.30 -41.08 -43.91
CA LEU A 146 2.26 -42.12 -44.27
C LEU A 146 1.53 -43.45 -44.41
N ALA A 147 0.66 -43.81 -43.51
CA ALA A 147 -0.15 -45.03 -43.58
C ALA A 147 -1.01 -45.06 -44.83
N GLU A 148 -1.63 -43.97 -45.21
CA GLU A 148 -2.38 -43.84 -46.42
C GLU A 148 -1.50 -44.08 -47.67
N LYS A 149 -0.31 -43.48 -47.71
CA LYS A 149 0.66 -43.69 -48.80
C LYS A 149 1.04 -45.15 -48.92
N LEU A 150 1.35 -45.82 -47.80
CA LEU A 150 1.72 -47.21 -47.80
C LEU A 150 0.57 -48.07 -48.29
N ASN A 151 -0.63 -47.75 -47.94
CA ASN A 151 -1.82 -48.47 -48.37
C ASN A 151 -2.04 -48.33 -49.87
N VAL A 152 -1.87 -47.12 -50.41
CA VAL A 152 -1.98 -46.83 -51.87
C VAL A 152 -0.91 -47.55 -52.67
N THR A 153 0.28 -47.74 -52.14
CA THR A 153 1.35 -48.46 -52.82
C THR A 153 1.23 -49.96 -52.78
N GLY A 154 0.10 -50.47 -52.24
CA GLY A 154 -0.18 -51.89 -52.27
C GLY A 154 0.38 -52.67 -51.09
N VAL A 155 0.99 -52.00 -50.15
CA VAL A 155 1.40 -52.67 -48.94
C VAL A 155 0.14 -52.89 -48.14
N THR A 156 -0.34 -54.07 -48.14
CA THR A 156 -1.61 -54.36 -47.55
C THR A 156 -1.51 -54.44 -46.06
N LEU A 157 -2.07 -53.47 -45.45
CA LEU A 157 -2.29 -53.60 -44.07
C LEU A 157 -3.60 -54.29 -43.91
N THR A 158 -3.57 -55.36 -43.28
CA THR A 158 -4.79 -56.11 -43.07
C THR A 158 -5.81 -55.26 -42.37
N PRO A 159 -6.93 -55.20 -42.93
CA PRO A 159 -7.95 -54.37 -42.34
C PRO A 159 -8.44 -55.06 -41.14
N LEU A 160 -7.95 -54.72 -40.23
CA LEU A 160 -8.40 -55.21 -39.01
C LEU A 160 -9.42 -54.41 -38.55
N LYS A 161 -9.61 -54.21 -38.92
CA LYS A 161 -10.14 -53.60 -38.62
C LYS A 161 -11.17 -53.18 -38.71
N LYS A 162 -11.60 -53.63 -38.63
CA LYS A 162 -12.48 -53.21 -38.86
C LYS A 162 -13.05 -52.68 -37.98
N ASN A 163 -12.85 -52.67 -37.42
CA ASN A 163 -13.28 -52.10 -36.62
C ASN A 163 -13.39 -50.97 -36.48
N GLY A 164 -13.04 -50.75 -37.00
CA GLY A 164 -12.92 -49.66 -37.10
C GLY A 164 -13.66 -48.86 -36.48
N LYS A 165 -13.90 -49.31 -36.08
CA LYS A 165 -14.40 -48.62 -35.62
C LYS A 165 -14.00 -47.77 -34.96
N LYS A 166 -13.43 -47.80 -35.03
CA LYS A 166 -12.93 -47.04 -34.67
C LYS A 166 -12.90 -45.98 -34.65
N GLU A 167 -13.01 -45.90 -34.90
CA GLU A 167 -12.77 -44.85 -35.01
C GLU A 167 -13.34 -43.85 -34.80
N LYS A 168 -13.76 -43.86 -34.41
CA LYS A 168 -14.22 -42.87 -34.28
C LYS A 168 -14.13 -42.11 -33.41
N ASN A 169 -13.77 -41.87 -33.02
CA ASN A 169 -13.68 -41.03 -32.36
C ASN A 169 -13.12 -40.35 -32.34
#